data_a7144d3377434383b20c48cba061989d
#
_entry.id   a7144d3377434383b20c48cba061989d
#
_cell.length_a   1.000
_cell.length_b   1.000
_cell.length_c   1.000
_cell.angle_alpha   90.00
_cell.angle_beta   90.00
_cell.angle_gamma   90.00
#
_symmetry.space_group_name_H-M   'P 1'
#
loop_
_entity.id
_entity.type
_entity.pdbx_description
1 polymer ?
#
loop_
_entity_poly.entity_id
_entity_poly.type
_entity_poly.pdbx_seq_one_letter_code
_entity_poly.pdbx_strand_id
1 'polypeptide(L)' 'MPAEIYKRDGFRCGICLRPMAMSRAVPHPDAPTIDHILPVAEGGVHSRANVRAAHFRCNSARSNRGEAQLRMIG' A
#
# COMPACT_ATOMS: atom_id res chain seq x y z
N MET A 1 1.76 -12.33 -5.93
CA MET A 1 1.62 -11.00 -6.51
C MET A 1 2.35 -9.88 -5.76
N PRO A 2 2.36 -9.83 -4.43
CA PRO A 2 3.06 -8.73 -3.74
C PRO A 2 4.52 -8.55 -4.15
N ALA A 3 5.29 -9.62 -4.20
CA ALA A 3 6.70 -9.53 -4.57
C ALA A 3 6.89 -8.96 -5.98
N GLU A 4 6.02 -9.31 -6.89
CA GLU A 4 6.02 -8.80 -8.26
C GLU A 4 5.81 -7.28 -8.29
N ILE A 5 4.86 -6.81 -7.50
CA ILE A 5 4.52 -5.39 -7.44
C ILE A 5 5.68 -4.60 -6.81
N TYR A 6 6.27 -5.12 -5.75
CA TYR A 6 7.42 -4.47 -5.11
C TYR A 6 8.58 -4.33 -6.09
N LYS A 7 8.86 -5.39 -6.82
CA LYS A 7 9.93 -5.38 -7.81
C LYS A 7 9.63 -4.42 -8.96
N ARG A 8 8.40 -4.47 -9.47
CA ARG A 8 7.95 -3.56 -10.54
C ARG A 8 8.15 -2.10 -10.13
N ASP A 9 7.86 -1.79 -8.88
CA ASP A 9 7.92 -0.42 -8.36
C ASP A 9 9.32 -0.07 -7.82
N GLY A 10 10.32 -0.91 -8.08
CA GLY A 10 11.70 -0.64 -7.71
C GLY A 10 11.94 -0.65 -6.22
N PHE A 11 11.12 -1.39 -5.46
CA PHE A 11 11.20 -1.46 -4.00
C PHE A 11 11.04 -0.10 -3.34
N ARG A 12 10.35 0.82 -4.01
CA ARG A 12 10.07 2.16 -3.51
C ARG A 12 8.60 2.31 -3.23
N CYS A 13 8.30 3.14 -2.24
CA CYS A 13 6.92 3.51 -1.94
C CYS A 13 6.35 4.36 -3.07
N GLY A 14 5.16 4.03 -3.53
CA GLY A 14 4.49 4.79 -4.58
C GLY A 14 3.88 6.10 -4.06
N ILE A 15 3.89 6.31 -2.76
CA ILE A 15 3.31 7.51 -2.15
C ILE A 15 4.38 8.55 -1.86
N CYS A 16 5.42 8.20 -1.12
CA CYS A 16 6.49 9.13 -0.76
C CYS A 16 7.73 9.01 -1.63
N LEU A 17 7.80 7.99 -2.48
CA LEU A 17 8.87 7.74 -3.45
C LEU A 17 10.22 7.35 -2.82
N ARG A 18 10.24 7.02 -1.54
CA ARG A 18 11.45 6.59 -0.87
C ARG A 18 11.54 5.08 -0.81
N PRO A 19 12.74 4.52 -0.69
CA PRO A 19 12.91 3.07 -0.59
C PRO A 19 12.16 2.52 0.62
N MET A 20 11.60 1.32 0.46
CA MET A 20 10.95 0.61 1.56
C MET A 20 11.95 -0.31 2.25
N ALA A 21 11.72 -0.59 3.53
CA ALA A 21 12.53 -1.53 4.29
C ALA A 21 12.03 -2.95 4.02
N MET A 22 12.51 -3.55 2.94
CA MET A 22 12.02 -4.85 2.48
C MET A 22 12.23 -5.99 3.48
N SER A 23 13.14 -5.84 4.43
CA SER A 23 13.38 -6.84 5.46
C SER A 23 12.44 -6.72 6.65
N ARG A 24 11.64 -5.68 6.70
CA ARG A 24 10.70 -5.47 7.80
C ARG A 24 9.33 -5.97 7.44
N ALA A 25 8.56 -6.31 8.45
CA ALA A 25 7.18 -6.78 8.27
C ALA A 25 6.22 -5.88 9.02
N VAL A 26 5.00 -5.78 8.53
CA VAL A 26 3.92 -5.09 9.22
C VAL A 26 3.82 -5.64 10.64
N PRO A 27 3.72 -4.75 11.67
CA PRO A 27 3.34 -3.34 11.61
C PRO A 27 4.51 -2.33 11.60
N HIS A 28 5.70 -2.74 11.23
CA HIS A 28 6.82 -1.79 11.16
C HIS A 28 6.47 -0.67 10.18
N PRO A 29 6.67 0.62 10.56
CA PRO A 29 6.27 1.75 9.70
C PRO A 29 6.84 1.72 8.29
N ASP A 30 8.06 1.23 8.14
CA ASP A 30 8.73 1.21 6.85
C ASP A 30 8.55 -0.08 6.07
N ALA A 31 7.75 -1.00 6.59
CA ALA A 31 7.51 -2.28 5.93
C ALA A 31 6.79 -2.10 4.61
N PRO A 32 7.05 -2.99 3.63
CA PRO A 32 6.34 -2.94 2.36
C PRO A 32 4.90 -3.42 2.53
N THR A 33 4.00 -2.75 1.83
CA THR A 33 2.59 -3.13 1.78
C THR A 33 2.08 -2.90 0.36
N ILE A 34 0.87 -3.38 0.11
CA ILE A 34 0.17 -3.12 -1.16
C ILE A 34 -0.92 -2.09 -0.90
N ASP A 35 -0.87 -1.00 -1.66
CA ASP A 35 -1.87 0.05 -1.59
C ASP A 35 -2.75 -0.02 -2.84
N HIS A 36 -4.06 0.05 -2.65
CA HIS A 36 -5.01 0.10 -3.77
C HIS A 36 -5.21 1.56 -4.17
N ILE A 37 -4.87 1.87 -5.41
CA ILE A 37 -4.97 3.25 -5.93
C ILE A 37 -6.41 3.73 -5.84
N LEU A 38 -7.34 2.94 -6.37
CA LEU A 38 -8.75 3.13 -6.11
C LEU A 38 -9.13 2.18 -4.98
N PRO A 39 -9.55 2.69 -3.82
CA PRO A 39 -9.87 1.83 -2.68
C PRO A 39 -10.96 0.80 -3.00
N VAL A 40 -10.83 -0.36 -2.39
CA VAL A 40 -11.81 -1.44 -2.57
C VAL A 40 -13.21 -0.96 -2.19
N ALA A 41 -13.33 -0.16 -1.15
CA ALA A 41 -14.62 0.40 -0.71
C ALA A 41 -15.27 1.30 -1.77
N GLU A 42 -14.50 1.80 -2.73
CA GLU A 42 -14.97 2.66 -3.80
C GLU A 42 -15.03 1.94 -5.15
N GLY A 43 -15.00 0.63 -5.12
CA GLY A 43 -15.10 -0.17 -6.34
C GLY A 43 -13.77 -0.59 -6.93
N GLY A 44 -12.67 -0.32 -6.25
CA GLY A 44 -11.36 -0.74 -6.72
C GLY A 44 -11.19 -2.25 -6.66
N VAL A 45 -10.48 -2.80 -7.62
CA VAL A 45 -10.21 -4.23 -7.69
C VAL A 45 -8.75 -4.52 -7.36
N HIS A 46 -8.49 -5.75 -6.93
CA HIS A 46 -7.13 -6.19 -6.65
C HIS A 46 -6.48 -6.66 -7.95
N SER A 47 -5.99 -5.71 -8.73
CA SER A 47 -5.32 -5.99 -10.00
C SER A 47 -4.01 -5.21 -10.08
N ARG A 48 -3.11 -5.65 -10.94
CA ARG A 48 -1.82 -5.00 -11.12
C ARG A 48 -1.95 -3.52 -11.45
N ALA A 49 -2.96 -3.17 -12.21
CA ALA A 49 -3.18 -1.78 -12.61
C ALA A 49 -3.70 -0.91 -11.46
N ASN A 50 -4.30 -1.52 -10.46
CA ASN A 50 -4.91 -0.79 -9.36
C ASN A 50 -4.14 -0.88 -8.04
N VAL A 51 -2.95 -1.48 -8.05
CA VAL A 51 -2.15 -1.61 -6.83
C VAL A 51 -0.78 -1.02 -7.03
N ARG A 52 -0.18 -0.60 -5.93
CA ARG A 52 1.20 -0.12 -5.91
C ARG A 52 1.84 -0.47 -4.58
N ALA A 53 3.17 -0.52 -4.58
CA ALA A 53 3.91 -0.73 -3.35
C ALA A 53 3.87 0.55 -2.52
N ALA A 54 3.82 0.41 -1.22
CA ALA A 54 3.84 1.57 -0.32
C ALA A 54 4.36 1.16 1.05
N HIS A 55 4.96 2.12 1.76
CA HIS A 55 5.30 1.92 3.16
C HIS A 55 4.01 1.68 3.96
N PHE A 56 4.10 0.86 4.99
CA PHE A 56 2.97 0.67 5.89
C PHE A 56 2.49 2.00 6.46
N ARG A 57 3.40 2.87 6.92
CA ARG A 57 3.03 4.19 7.46
C ARG A 57 2.32 5.07 6.44
N CYS A 58 2.77 5.05 5.20
CA CYS A 58 2.17 5.86 4.13
C CYS A 58 0.80 5.34 3.76
N ASN A 59 0.68 4.03 3.64
CA ASN A 59 -0.58 3.37 3.32
C ASN A 59 -1.59 3.62 4.44
N SER A 60 -1.19 3.47 5.69
CA SER A 60 -2.05 3.70 6.84
C SER A 60 -2.51 5.15 6.95
N ALA A 61 -1.60 6.10 6.72
CA ALA A 61 -1.93 7.51 6.77
C ALA A 61 -2.94 7.88 5.67
N ARG A 62 -2.74 7.36 4.47
CA ARG A 62 -3.67 7.58 3.37
C ARG A 62 -5.02 6.97 3.68
N SER A 63 -4.99 5.79 4.24
CA SER A 63 -6.18 5.03 4.58
C SER A 63 -6.99 5.63 5.73
N ASN A 64 -6.37 6.38 6.60
CA ASN A 64 -7.05 6.98 7.75
C ASN A 64 -7.77 8.29 7.43
N ARG A 65 -7.94 8.60 6.16
CA ARG A 65 -8.51 9.88 5.76
C ARG A 65 -10.01 9.99 5.83
N GLY A 66 -10.70 8.90 6.07
CA GLY A 66 -12.13 8.97 6.11
C GLY A 66 -12.75 7.65 6.48
N GLU A 67 -14.07 7.65 6.49
CA GLU A 67 -14.83 6.49 6.90
C GLU A 67 -14.65 5.26 6.02
N ALA A 68 -14.45 5.46 4.74
CA ALA A 68 -14.22 4.36 3.83
C ALA A 68 -13.05 3.52 4.29
N GLN A 69 -12.10 4.17 4.86
CA GLN A 69 -10.93 3.59 5.44
C GLN A 69 -11.24 2.64 6.58
N LEU A 70 -12.07 3.07 7.50
CA LEU A 70 -12.46 2.25 8.63
C LEU A 70 -13.18 0.98 8.17
N ARG A 71 -14.01 1.12 7.17
CA ARG A 71 -14.73 -0.02 6.60
C ARG A 71 -13.82 -1.04 5.93
N MET A 72 -12.73 -0.57 5.38
CA MET A 72 -11.78 -1.47 4.74
C MET A 72 -11.00 -2.30 5.74
N ILE A 73 -10.83 -1.77 6.92
CA ILE A 73 -10.11 -2.47 7.98
C ILE A 73 -10.99 -3.53 8.63
N GLY A 74 -12.25 -3.24 8.70
CA GLY A 74 -13.22 -4.10 9.36
C GLY A 74 -13.53 -5.40 8.63
#